data_0b3a034faa1ae5f4b287d0c6c9b4f650
#
_entry.id   0b3a034faa1ae5f4b287d0c6c9b4f650
#
_cell.length_a   1.000
_cell.length_b   1.000
_cell.length_c   1.000
_cell.angle_alpha   90.00
_cell.angle_beta   90.00
_cell.angle_gamma   90.00
#
_symmetry.space_group_name_H-M   'P 1'
#
loop_
_entity.id
_entity.type
_entity.pdbx_description
1 polymer ?
#
loop_
_entity_poly.entity_id
_entity_poly.type
_entity_poly.pdbx_seq_one_letter_code
_entity_poly.pdbx_strand_id
1 'polypeptide(L)'
;MLRKLTMTSMITLTAVALVFACAAPVSHAAAYRYNHAEYDDTDEYTVKSGDTLWLISLKYQVGLQEIIAANPQIKNPDLIYPGDKVYVPLFSTIKRIEQEVIRLVNIERANRGLKPLAHNWELSRVARFKSMDMRDRAYFSHQSPTYGSPFEMIRNFGLSYSAAGENIAAGQQTAAAVVQAWMNSQGHRENILNSSYTQIGVGYASGGSMGHYWTQMFIRP
;
A
#
# COMPACT_ATOMS: atom_id res chain seq x y z
N MET A 1 -31.84 31.36 73.25
CA MET A 1 -30.54 30.80 72.86
C MET A 1 -30.73 29.79 71.73
N LEU A 2 -30.58 30.22 70.46
CA LEU A 2 -30.72 29.41 69.30
C LEU A 2 -29.34 29.00 68.80
N ARG A 3 -29.02 27.70 68.78
CA ARG A 3 -27.85 27.17 68.20
C ARG A 3 -28.07 27.02 66.66
N LYS A 4 -27.26 27.67 65.83
CA LYS A 4 -27.18 27.49 64.39
C LYS A 4 -26.39 26.20 64.10
N LEU A 5 -27.01 25.25 63.40
CA LEU A 5 -26.31 24.15 62.72
C LEU A 5 -25.86 24.63 61.36
N THR A 6 -24.58 24.58 61.10
CA THR A 6 -24.00 24.74 59.77
C THR A 6 -23.88 23.36 59.15
N MET A 7 -24.61 23.17 58.04
CA MET A 7 -24.51 21.98 57.18
C MET A 7 -23.40 22.22 56.13
N THR A 8 -22.30 21.49 56.25
CA THR A 8 -21.22 21.52 55.24
C THR A 8 -21.57 20.49 54.18
N SER A 9 -21.91 20.94 52.99
CA SER A 9 -22.16 20.10 51.82
C SER A 9 -20.85 19.68 51.20
N MET A 10 -20.56 18.38 51.24
CA MET A 10 -19.40 17.77 50.59
C MET A 10 -19.79 17.41 49.15
N ILE A 11 -19.33 18.18 48.17
CA ILE A 11 -19.51 17.86 46.74
C ILE A 11 -18.43 16.84 46.35
N THR A 12 -18.81 15.59 46.19
CA THR A 12 -17.93 14.58 45.59
C THR A 12 -17.94 14.71 44.06
N LEU A 13 -16.82 15.19 43.54
CA LEU A 13 -16.58 15.30 42.09
C LEU A 13 -16.18 13.93 41.55
N THR A 14 -17.12 13.19 40.96
CA THR A 14 -16.83 11.95 40.23
C THR A 14 -16.29 12.29 38.84
N ALA A 15 -14.98 12.11 38.62
CA ALA A 15 -14.35 12.24 37.33
C ALA A 15 -14.76 11.01 36.48
N VAL A 16 -15.63 11.23 35.49
CA VAL A 16 -15.91 10.25 34.43
C VAL A 16 -14.77 10.31 33.41
N ALA A 17 -13.89 9.33 33.47
CA ALA A 17 -12.87 9.15 32.43
C ALA A 17 -13.56 8.60 31.17
N LEU A 18 -13.76 9.45 30.17
CA LEU A 18 -14.13 9.02 28.82
C LEU A 18 -12.92 8.31 28.20
N VAL A 19 -12.94 7.00 28.20
CA VAL A 19 -12.04 6.19 27.38
C VAL A 19 -12.52 6.30 25.94
N PHE A 20 -11.88 7.17 25.14
CA PHE A 20 -12.02 7.13 23.70
C PHE A 20 -11.32 5.86 23.21
N ALA A 21 -12.09 4.80 22.98
CA ALA A 21 -11.64 3.68 22.18
C ALA A 21 -11.44 4.20 20.76
N CYS A 22 -10.19 4.53 20.40
CA CYS A 22 -9.79 4.78 19.03
C CYS A 22 -9.92 3.43 18.30
N ALA A 23 -11.08 3.18 17.68
CA ALA A 23 -11.23 2.06 16.76
C ALA A 23 -10.28 2.34 15.59
N ALA A 24 -9.15 1.63 15.54
CA ALA A 24 -8.28 1.65 14.38
C ALA A 24 -9.12 1.25 13.16
N PRO A 25 -9.03 1.97 12.03
CA PRO A 25 -9.75 1.58 10.83
C PRO A 25 -9.31 0.17 10.45
N VAL A 26 -10.27 -0.76 10.38
CA VAL A 26 -10.03 -2.12 9.88
C VAL A 26 -9.58 -1.96 8.44
N SER A 27 -8.26 -2.06 8.20
CA SER A 27 -7.72 -1.91 6.86
C SER A 27 -8.24 -3.05 6.00
N HIS A 28 -8.93 -2.73 4.90
CA HIS A 28 -9.44 -3.70 3.93
C HIS A 28 -8.30 -4.58 3.32
N ALA A 29 -7.04 -4.19 3.52
CA ALA A 29 -5.86 -4.99 3.21
C ALA A 29 -5.84 -6.36 3.95
N ALA A 30 -6.53 -6.49 5.08
CA ALA A 30 -6.61 -7.75 5.84
C ALA A 30 -7.42 -8.86 5.14
N ALA A 31 -8.17 -8.55 4.08
CA ALA A 31 -9.00 -9.54 3.38
C ALA A 31 -8.28 -10.28 2.25
N TYR A 32 -7.12 -9.77 1.80
CA TYR A 32 -6.36 -10.42 0.73
C TYR A 32 -5.46 -11.52 1.30
N ARG A 33 -5.81 -12.79 1.03
CA ARG A 33 -4.95 -13.92 1.37
C ARG A 33 -3.80 -13.97 0.36
N TYR A 34 -2.63 -13.52 0.77
CA TYR A 34 -1.40 -13.73 0.01
C TYR A 34 -1.19 -15.23 -0.22
N ASN A 35 -1.13 -15.62 -1.48
CA ASN A 35 -0.70 -16.96 -1.84
C ASN A 35 0.82 -17.00 -1.79
N HIS A 36 1.41 -17.92 -1.03
CA HIS A 36 2.87 -18.09 -0.93
C HIS A 36 3.59 -18.27 -2.28
N ALA A 37 2.86 -18.63 -3.34
CA ALA A 37 3.38 -18.73 -4.70
C ALA A 37 3.70 -17.37 -5.37
N GLU A 38 3.41 -16.26 -4.72
CA GLU A 38 3.61 -14.91 -5.27
C GLU A 38 4.94 -14.28 -4.88
N TYR A 39 5.68 -14.85 -3.90
CA TYR A 39 7.04 -14.41 -3.64
C TYR A 39 8.00 -15.29 -4.44
N ASP A 40 8.84 -14.66 -5.22
CA ASP A 40 9.94 -15.34 -5.91
C ASP A 40 11.14 -15.56 -4.98
N ASP A 41 11.20 -14.85 -3.85
CA ASP A 41 12.25 -14.95 -2.85
C ASP A 41 11.82 -14.44 -1.46
N THR A 42 12.49 -14.94 -0.43
CA THR A 42 12.36 -14.51 0.97
C THR A 42 13.73 -14.31 1.59
N ASP A 43 13.84 -13.32 2.49
CA ASP A 43 14.99 -13.17 3.37
C ASP A 43 14.65 -13.66 4.79
N GLU A 44 15.59 -14.29 5.47
CA GLU A 44 15.45 -14.65 6.88
C GLU A 44 16.11 -13.57 7.74
N TYR A 45 15.30 -12.75 8.36
CA TYR A 45 15.75 -11.70 9.25
C TYR A 45 15.78 -12.18 10.70
N THR A 46 16.90 -11.98 11.40
CA THR A 46 17.00 -12.20 12.84
C THR A 46 16.66 -10.91 13.58
N VAL A 47 15.63 -10.97 14.43
CA VAL A 47 15.13 -9.84 15.22
C VAL A 47 16.21 -9.32 16.16
N LYS A 48 16.35 -8.00 16.21
CA LYS A 48 17.26 -7.28 17.11
C LYS A 48 16.45 -6.53 18.17
N SER A 49 17.12 -6.12 19.26
CA SER A 49 16.50 -5.30 20.29
C SER A 49 15.92 -4.01 19.70
N GLY A 50 14.65 -3.73 20.00
CA GLY A 50 13.91 -2.57 19.51
C GLY A 50 13.19 -2.77 18.16
N ASP A 51 13.35 -3.93 17.50
CA ASP A 51 12.60 -4.23 16.29
C ASP A 51 11.13 -4.52 16.58
N THR A 52 10.31 -4.18 15.61
CA THR A 52 8.92 -4.62 15.48
C THR A 52 8.69 -5.12 14.06
N LEU A 53 7.67 -5.96 13.82
CA LEU A 53 7.34 -6.36 12.45
C LEU A 53 7.06 -5.15 11.56
N TRP A 54 6.51 -4.07 12.12
CA TRP A 54 6.30 -2.81 11.41
C TRP A 54 7.62 -2.16 10.97
N LEU A 55 8.61 -2.03 11.86
CA LEU A 55 9.93 -1.48 11.51
C LEU A 55 10.66 -2.34 10.47
N ILE A 56 10.54 -3.68 10.59
CA ILE A 56 11.07 -4.61 9.59
C ILE A 56 10.37 -4.40 8.24
N SER A 57 9.04 -4.21 8.23
CA SER A 57 8.29 -3.96 6.99
C SER A 57 8.74 -2.70 6.26
N LEU A 58 8.98 -1.61 7.00
CA LEU A 58 9.51 -0.36 6.43
C LEU A 58 10.92 -0.55 5.87
N LYS A 59 11.79 -1.25 6.61
CA LYS A 59 13.17 -1.52 6.19
C LYS A 59 13.23 -2.27 4.85
N TYR A 60 12.37 -3.24 4.65
CA TYR A 60 12.34 -4.06 3.45
C TYR A 60 11.39 -3.54 2.36
N GLN A 61 10.66 -2.46 2.64
CA GLN A 61 9.63 -1.90 1.74
C GLN A 61 8.61 -2.96 1.28
N VAL A 62 8.07 -3.67 2.28
CA VAL A 62 6.98 -4.65 2.13
C VAL A 62 5.87 -4.32 3.12
N GLY A 63 4.66 -4.76 2.88
CA GLY A 63 3.57 -4.48 3.80
C GLY A 63 3.68 -5.31 5.09
N LEU A 64 3.22 -4.74 6.22
CA LEU A 64 3.17 -5.46 7.48
C LEU A 64 2.33 -6.74 7.38
N GLN A 65 1.21 -6.69 6.65
CA GLN A 65 0.33 -7.84 6.46
C GLN A 65 0.99 -8.97 5.66
N GLU A 66 1.84 -8.62 4.69
CA GLU A 66 2.64 -9.57 3.91
C GLU A 66 3.67 -10.28 4.81
N ILE A 67 4.32 -9.55 5.71
CA ILE A 67 5.24 -10.16 6.69
C ILE A 67 4.45 -11.06 7.65
N ILE A 68 3.31 -10.61 8.19
CA ILE A 68 2.47 -11.43 9.08
C ILE A 68 2.04 -12.72 8.37
N ALA A 69 1.58 -12.63 7.12
CA ALA A 69 1.15 -13.78 6.34
C ALA A 69 2.30 -14.76 6.05
N ALA A 70 3.51 -14.26 5.84
CA ALA A 70 4.71 -15.08 5.62
C ALA A 70 5.22 -15.76 6.91
N ASN A 71 4.70 -15.37 8.08
CA ASN A 71 5.18 -15.84 9.39
C ASN A 71 4.07 -16.44 10.26
N PRO A 72 3.39 -17.52 9.82
CA PRO A 72 2.29 -18.13 10.59
C PRO A 72 2.76 -18.75 11.93
N GLN A 73 4.06 -18.95 12.12
CA GLN A 73 4.68 -19.38 13.37
C GLN A 73 4.61 -18.28 14.45
N ILE A 74 4.56 -17.01 14.09
CA ILE A 74 4.45 -15.87 15.01
C ILE A 74 2.97 -15.72 15.40
N LYS A 75 2.60 -16.23 16.59
CA LYS A 75 1.19 -16.26 17.04
C LYS A 75 0.66 -14.89 17.43
N ASN A 76 1.54 -14.02 17.94
CA ASN A 76 1.20 -12.64 18.27
C ASN A 76 2.11 -11.69 17.48
N PRO A 77 1.63 -11.07 16.38
CA PRO A 77 2.43 -10.16 15.56
C PRO A 77 2.92 -8.89 16.28
N ASP A 78 2.30 -8.53 17.40
CA ASP A 78 2.71 -7.37 18.20
C ASP A 78 3.85 -7.69 19.17
N LEU A 79 4.27 -8.97 19.25
CA LEU A 79 5.26 -9.42 20.23
C LEU A 79 6.29 -10.35 19.56
N ILE A 80 7.47 -9.80 19.30
CA ILE A 80 8.65 -10.53 18.82
C ILE A 80 9.82 -10.25 19.75
N TYR A 81 10.76 -11.18 19.83
CA TYR A 81 11.93 -11.10 20.74
C TYR A 81 13.23 -11.11 19.95
N PRO A 82 14.29 -10.46 20.48
CA PRO A 82 15.62 -10.59 19.91
C PRO A 82 16.04 -12.05 19.74
N GLY A 83 16.48 -12.41 18.55
CA GLY A 83 16.82 -13.79 18.15
C GLY A 83 15.74 -14.52 17.39
N ASP A 84 14.47 -14.06 17.41
CA ASP A 84 13.42 -14.66 16.61
C ASP A 84 13.74 -14.56 15.11
N LYS A 85 13.24 -15.53 14.34
CA LYS A 85 13.36 -15.55 12.87
C LYS A 85 12.08 -15.02 12.24
N VAL A 86 12.24 -14.02 11.39
CA VAL A 86 11.18 -13.42 10.58
C VAL A 86 11.48 -13.63 9.11
N TYR A 87 10.59 -14.31 8.40
CA TYR A 87 10.67 -14.47 6.95
C TYR A 87 10.04 -13.26 6.26
N VAL A 88 10.84 -12.57 5.45
CA VAL A 88 10.44 -11.34 4.76
C VAL A 88 10.28 -11.62 3.27
N PRO A 89 9.06 -11.52 2.70
CA PRO A 89 8.84 -11.68 1.27
C PRO A 89 9.45 -10.50 0.52
N LEU A 90 10.39 -10.74 -0.40
CA LEU A 90 11.13 -9.65 -1.05
C LEU A 90 10.44 -9.13 -2.32
N PHE A 91 9.77 -9.98 -3.08
CA PHE A 91 9.18 -9.64 -4.40
C PHE A 91 10.21 -9.07 -5.38
N SER A 92 11.44 -9.57 -5.37
CA SER A 92 12.56 -8.93 -6.06
C SER A 92 12.34 -8.83 -7.57
N THR A 93 11.85 -9.89 -8.20
CA THR A 93 11.55 -9.87 -9.65
C THR A 93 10.41 -8.91 -9.98
N ILE A 94 9.33 -8.94 -9.19
CA ILE A 94 8.18 -8.05 -9.39
C ILE A 94 8.59 -6.59 -9.21
N LYS A 95 9.28 -6.27 -8.12
CA LYS A 95 9.78 -4.91 -7.85
C LYS A 95 10.69 -4.40 -8.98
N ARG A 96 11.56 -5.25 -9.53
CA ARG A 96 12.43 -4.89 -10.67
C ARG A 96 11.63 -4.56 -11.92
N ILE A 97 10.57 -5.32 -12.22
CA ILE A 97 9.67 -5.05 -13.35
C ILE A 97 8.94 -3.71 -13.15
N GLU A 98 8.41 -3.47 -11.95
CA GLU A 98 7.72 -2.24 -11.60
C GLU A 98 8.63 -1.01 -11.66
N GLN A 99 9.87 -1.13 -11.15
CA GLN A 99 10.88 -0.08 -11.21
C GLN A 99 11.30 0.25 -12.65
N GLU A 100 11.34 -0.75 -13.54
CA GLU A 100 11.63 -0.51 -14.96
C GLU A 100 10.51 0.30 -15.63
N VAL A 101 9.23 0.04 -15.29
CA VAL A 101 8.13 0.88 -15.76
C VAL A 101 8.30 2.32 -15.27
N ILE A 102 8.63 2.54 -13.99
CA ILE A 102 8.84 3.87 -13.42
C ILE A 102 9.99 4.60 -14.14
N ARG A 103 11.09 3.88 -14.38
CA ARG A 103 12.26 4.42 -15.13
C ARG A 103 11.86 4.89 -16.53
N LEU A 104 11.13 4.05 -17.27
CA LEU A 104 10.68 4.37 -18.63
C LEU A 104 9.70 5.56 -18.64
N VAL A 105 8.76 5.62 -17.70
CA VAL A 105 7.87 6.77 -17.53
C VAL A 105 8.65 8.06 -17.28
N ASN A 106 9.66 8.00 -16.43
CA ASN A 106 10.50 9.18 -16.15
C ASN A 106 11.33 9.62 -17.36
N ILE A 107 11.72 8.71 -18.25
CA ILE A 107 12.32 9.05 -19.55
C ILE A 107 11.30 9.80 -20.42
N GLU A 108 10.06 9.30 -20.52
CA GLU A 108 9.01 9.97 -21.29
C GLU A 108 8.71 11.39 -20.78
N ARG A 109 8.76 11.58 -19.47
CA ARG A 109 8.60 12.88 -18.82
C ARG A 109 9.80 13.79 -19.11
N ALA A 110 11.02 13.29 -18.96
CA ALA A 110 12.25 14.04 -19.23
C ALA A 110 12.32 14.52 -20.68
N ASN A 111 11.94 13.69 -21.65
CA ASN A 111 11.88 14.04 -23.08
C ASN A 111 10.92 15.21 -23.37
N ARG A 112 10.04 15.56 -22.40
CA ARG A 112 9.08 16.67 -22.50
C ARG A 112 9.31 17.77 -21.47
N GLY A 113 10.52 17.81 -20.87
CA GLY A 113 10.94 18.84 -19.92
C GLY A 113 10.23 18.79 -18.55
N LEU A 114 9.58 17.67 -18.22
CA LEU A 114 8.91 17.51 -16.95
C LEU A 114 9.84 16.90 -15.89
N LYS A 115 9.63 17.30 -14.64
CA LYS A 115 10.36 16.72 -13.51
C LYS A 115 10.04 15.22 -13.38
N PRO A 116 11.01 14.38 -13.00
CA PRO A 116 10.75 12.97 -12.73
C PRO A 116 9.81 12.81 -11.54
N LEU A 117 9.01 11.76 -11.55
CA LEU A 117 8.19 11.33 -10.45
C LEU A 117 9.05 10.52 -9.46
N ALA A 118 8.93 10.82 -8.17
CA ALA A 118 9.58 10.02 -7.12
C ALA A 118 8.85 8.68 -6.95
N HIS A 119 9.62 7.59 -6.85
CA HIS A 119 9.05 6.29 -6.52
C HIS A 119 8.50 6.30 -5.09
N ASN A 120 7.23 5.91 -4.95
CA ASN A 120 6.59 5.65 -3.66
C ASN A 120 6.30 4.14 -3.56
N TRP A 121 7.02 3.44 -2.69
CA TRP A 121 6.91 1.98 -2.56
C TRP A 121 5.56 1.54 -1.98
N GLU A 122 4.96 2.34 -1.09
CA GLU A 122 3.63 2.06 -0.54
C GLU A 122 2.57 2.19 -1.64
N LEU A 123 2.68 3.20 -2.50
CA LEU A 123 1.80 3.35 -3.66
C LEU A 123 2.00 2.23 -4.68
N SER A 124 3.24 1.74 -4.87
CA SER A 124 3.49 0.52 -5.69
C SER A 124 2.82 -0.70 -5.08
N ARG A 125 2.83 -0.83 -3.77
CA ARG A 125 2.09 -1.90 -3.08
C ARG A 125 0.58 -1.80 -3.36
N VAL A 126 -0.02 -0.62 -3.24
CA VAL A 126 -1.45 -0.40 -3.58
C VAL A 126 -1.74 -0.80 -5.03
N ALA A 127 -0.91 -0.33 -5.96
CA ALA A 127 -1.04 -0.65 -7.38
C ALA A 127 -0.90 -2.16 -7.66
N ARG A 128 -0.02 -2.85 -6.93
CA ARG A 128 0.14 -4.32 -7.05
C ARG A 128 -1.10 -5.05 -6.57
N PHE A 129 -1.67 -4.67 -5.44
CA PHE A 129 -2.96 -5.21 -4.98
C PHE A 129 -4.07 -5.01 -6.01
N LYS A 130 -4.12 -3.86 -6.68
CA LYS A 130 -5.08 -3.61 -7.76
C LYS A 130 -4.87 -4.56 -8.94
N SER A 131 -3.63 -4.75 -9.38
CA SER A 131 -3.30 -5.69 -10.47
C SER A 131 -3.64 -7.12 -10.11
N MET A 132 -3.36 -7.55 -8.88
CA MET A 132 -3.72 -8.87 -8.37
C MET A 132 -5.24 -9.06 -8.27
N ASP A 133 -5.97 -8.06 -7.79
CA ASP A 133 -7.43 -8.10 -7.70
C ASP A 133 -8.09 -8.24 -9.08
N MET A 134 -7.60 -7.51 -10.08
CA MET A 134 -8.04 -7.65 -11.48
C MET A 134 -7.79 -9.07 -12.02
N ARG A 135 -6.60 -9.64 -11.74
CA ARG A 135 -6.22 -10.99 -12.14
C ARG A 135 -7.12 -12.04 -11.50
N ASP A 136 -7.26 -11.98 -10.17
CA ASP A 136 -7.85 -13.06 -9.37
C ASP A 136 -9.37 -13.07 -9.42
N ARG A 137 -9.97 -11.90 -9.66
CA ARG A 137 -11.42 -11.75 -9.82
C ARG A 137 -11.87 -11.66 -11.28
N ALA A 138 -10.91 -11.83 -12.22
CA ALA A 138 -11.18 -11.87 -13.67
C ALA A 138 -11.96 -10.65 -14.17
N TYR A 139 -11.57 -9.44 -13.76
CA TYR A 139 -12.13 -8.18 -14.27
C TYR A 139 -11.05 -7.22 -14.77
N PHE A 140 -11.46 -6.22 -15.56
CA PHE A 140 -10.59 -5.14 -16.00
C PHE A 140 -11.35 -3.81 -15.93
N SER A 141 -11.14 -3.06 -14.86
CA SER A 141 -11.85 -1.81 -14.57
C SER A 141 -11.10 -0.99 -13.53
N HIS A 142 -11.21 0.33 -13.58
CA HIS A 142 -10.77 1.23 -12.52
C HIS A 142 -11.53 0.97 -11.20
N GLN A 143 -12.82 0.66 -11.28
CA GLN A 143 -13.62 0.30 -10.11
C GLN A 143 -13.34 -1.15 -9.70
N SER A 144 -12.78 -1.33 -8.50
CA SER A 144 -12.55 -2.64 -7.91
C SER A 144 -13.79 -3.12 -7.15
N PRO A 145 -14.22 -4.39 -7.34
CA PRO A 145 -15.27 -4.98 -6.53
C PRO A 145 -14.84 -5.18 -5.05
N THR A 146 -13.52 -5.19 -4.78
CA THR A 146 -12.95 -5.37 -3.44
C THR A 146 -12.66 -4.05 -2.75
N TYR A 147 -12.07 -3.09 -3.47
CA TYR A 147 -11.44 -1.90 -2.90
C TYR A 147 -12.13 -0.59 -3.29
N GLY A 148 -13.16 -0.64 -4.14
CA GLY A 148 -13.82 0.56 -4.64
C GLY A 148 -13.04 1.26 -5.74
N SER A 149 -13.14 2.57 -5.81
CA SER A 149 -12.38 3.40 -6.75
C SER A 149 -10.89 3.41 -6.39
N PRO A 150 -9.98 3.73 -7.34
CA PRO A 150 -8.56 3.86 -7.05
C PRO A 150 -8.27 4.91 -5.96
N PHE A 151 -9.09 5.95 -5.90
CA PHE A 151 -8.98 7.02 -4.91
C PHE A 151 -9.34 6.57 -3.50
N GLU A 152 -10.37 5.75 -3.35
CA GLU A 152 -10.72 5.09 -2.09
C GLU A 152 -9.65 4.09 -1.69
N MET A 153 -9.15 3.30 -2.63
CA MET A 153 -8.11 2.31 -2.38
C MET A 153 -6.84 2.97 -1.84
N ILE A 154 -6.34 4.04 -2.46
CA ILE A 154 -5.16 4.78 -1.99
C ILE A 154 -5.35 5.25 -0.54
N ARG A 155 -6.51 5.85 -0.21
CA ARG A 155 -6.81 6.32 1.16
C ARG A 155 -6.94 5.17 2.15
N ASN A 156 -7.60 4.09 1.78
CA ASN A 156 -7.82 2.93 2.64
C ASN A 156 -6.51 2.18 2.97
N PHE A 157 -5.48 2.35 2.12
CA PHE A 157 -4.13 1.86 2.38
C PHE A 157 -3.27 2.87 3.18
N GLY A 158 -3.85 3.96 3.65
CA GLY A 158 -3.19 4.94 4.54
C GLY A 158 -2.45 6.07 3.85
N LEU A 159 -2.56 6.18 2.52
CA LEU A 159 -1.92 7.26 1.76
C LEU A 159 -2.86 8.46 1.59
N SER A 160 -2.33 9.66 1.85
CA SER A 160 -3.02 10.92 1.60
C SER A 160 -2.51 11.58 0.31
N TYR A 161 -3.37 12.39 -0.32
CA TYR A 161 -3.02 13.11 -1.53
C TYR A 161 -3.91 14.33 -1.74
N SER A 162 -3.37 15.34 -2.42
CA SER A 162 -4.12 16.50 -2.94
C SER A 162 -4.50 16.31 -4.42
N ALA A 163 -3.80 15.45 -5.15
CA ALA A 163 -4.14 15.01 -6.52
C ALA A 163 -3.76 13.54 -6.70
N ALA A 164 -4.58 12.79 -7.44
CA ALA A 164 -4.31 11.39 -7.74
C ALA A 164 -4.83 11.01 -9.14
N GLY A 165 -4.24 9.95 -9.72
CA GLY A 165 -4.64 9.38 -11.00
C GLY A 165 -4.25 7.91 -11.09
N GLU A 166 -4.89 7.19 -12.00
CA GLU A 166 -4.63 5.78 -12.26
C GLU A 166 -4.60 5.49 -13.76
N ASN A 167 -3.66 4.68 -14.19
CA ASN A 167 -3.66 3.98 -15.46
C ASN A 167 -3.69 2.48 -15.20
N ILE A 168 -4.48 1.74 -15.96
CA ILE A 168 -4.48 0.27 -15.96
C ILE A 168 -4.22 -0.25 -17.36
N ALA A 169 -3.60 -1.43 -17.45
CA ALA A 169 -3.41 -2.15 -18.70
C ALA A 169 -3.37 -3.67 -18.45
N ALA A 170 -3.65 -4.45 -19.50
CA ALA A 170 -3.57 -5.89 -19.43
C ALA A 170 -3.10 -6.49 -20.76
N GLY A 171 -2.39 -7.63 -20.70
CA GLY A 171 -1.89 -8.35 -21.87
C GLY A 171 -0.48 -7.95 -22.34
N GLN A 172 0.06 -6.78 -21.97
CA GLN A 172 1.41 -6.38 -22.34
C GLN A 172 2.43 -7.21 -21.56
N GLN A 173 3.36 -7.84 -22.27
CA GLN A 173 4.31 -8.81 -21.71
C GLN A 173 5.55 -8.15 -21.07
N THR A 174 5.81 -6.87 -21.35
CA THR A 174 7.01 -6.17 -20.87
C THR A 174 6.72 -4.76 -20.39
N ALA A 175 7.60 -4.25 -19.53
CA ALA A 175 7.56 -2.85 -19.07
C ALA A 175 7.58 -1.85 -20.24
N ALA A 176 8.39 -2.10 -21.26
CA ALA A 176 8.46 -1.24 -22.44
C ALA A 176 7.13 -1.25 -23.22
N ALA A 177 6.54 -2.43 -23.41
CA ALA A 177 5.28 -2.55 -24.16
C ALA A 177 4.12 -1.86 -23.43
N VAL A 178 4.03 -1.96 -22.11
CA VAL A 178 2.95 -1.30 -21.36
C VAL A 178 3.11 0.22 -21.34
N VAL A 179 4.33 0.73 -21.15
CA VAL A 179 4.58 2.18 -21.20
C VAL A 179 4.26 2.73 -22.58
N GLN A 180 4.66 2.05 -23.65
CA GLN A 180 4.32 2.45 -25.00
C GLN A 180 2.81 2.44 -25.26
N ALA A 181 2.10 1.42 -24.79
CA ALA A 181 0.64 1.34 -24.89
C ALA A 181 -0.04 2.53 -24.19
N TRP A 182 0.39 2.87 -22.99
CA TRP A 182 -0.11 4.03 -22.26
C TRP A 182 0.22 5.34 -22.96
N MET A 183 1.43 5.50 -23.49
CA MET A 183 1.83 6.71 -24.24
C MET A 183 1.09 6.89 -25.56
N ASN A 184 0.63 5.80 -26.18
CA ASN A 184 -0.18 5.84 -27.40
C ASN A 184 -1.66 6.15 -27.13
N SER A 185 -2.14 6.02 -25.90
CA SER A 185 -3.49 6.36 -25.48
C SER A 185 -3.54 7.77 -24.87
N GLN A 186 -4.41 8.63 -25.38
CA GLN A 186 -4.48 10.03 -24.94
C GLN A 186 -4.67 10.16 -23.42
N GLY A 187 -5.69 9.53 -22.86
CA GLY A 187 -6.00 9.67 -21.43
C GLY A 187 -4.89 9.12 -20.52
N HIS A 188 -4.29 7.98 -20.88
CA HIS A 188 -3.18 7.43 -20.12
C HIS A 188 -1.91 8.31 -20.21
N ARG A 189 -1.63 8.83 -21.41
CA ARG A 189 -0.52 9.75 -21.63
C ARG A 189 -0.70 11.06 -20.85
N GLU A 190 -1.90 11.58 -20.77
CA GLU A 190 -2.21 12.78 -19.97
C GLU A 190 -1.88 12.57 -18.50
N ASN A 191 -2.20 11.41 -17.92
CA ASN A 191 -1.79 11.06 -16.57
C ASN A 191 -0.25 11.02 -16.43
N ILE A 192 0.44 10.33 -17.33
CA ILE A 192 1.91 10.21 -17.30
C ILE A 192 2.58 11.60 -17.38
N LEU A 193 2.04 12.49 -18.17
CA LEU A 193 2.62 13.82 -18.41
C LEU A 193 2.03 14.92 -17.51
N ASN A 194 1.15 14.59 -16.59
CA ASN A 194 0.59 15.57 -15.68
C ASN A 194 1.66 16.11 -14.74
N SER A 195 1.88 17.43 -14.79
CA SER A 195 2.86 18.13 -13.94
C SER A 195 2.44 18.27 -12.48
N SER A 196 1.15 18.06 -12.20
CA SER A 196 0.62 18.11 -10.82
C SER A 196 1.05 16.93 -9.97
N TYR A 197 1.36 15.78 -10.58
CA TYR A 197 1.81 14.62 -9.82
C TYR A 197 3.32 14.72 -9.52
N THR A 198 3.69 14.26 -8.32
CA THR A 198 5.07 14.26 -7.84
C THR A 198 5.58 12.86 -7.48
N GLN A 199 4.68 11.90 -7.29
CA GLN A 199 5.03 10.54 -6.92
C GLN A 199 4.29 9.53 -7.82
N ILE A 200 4.90 8.36 -7.98
CA ILE A 200 4.39 7.25 -8.77
C ILE A 200 4.56 5.94 -8.02
N GLY A 201 3.56 5.08 -8.11
CA GLY A 201 3.62 3.67 -7.77
C GLY A 201 3.18 2.82 -8.95
N VAL A 202 3.85 1.72 -9.17
CA VAL A 202 3.50 0.74 -10.22
C VAL A 202 3.30 -0.61 -9.59
N GLY A 203 2.29 -1.35 -10.02
CA GLY A 203 1.99 -2.71 -9.62
C GLY A 203 1.85 -3.64 -10.81
N TYR A 204 2.42 -4.81 -10.70
CA TYR A 204 2.37 -5.86 -11.70
C TYR A 204 1.88 -7.19 -11.11
N ALA A 205 1.04 -7.90 -11.85
CA ALA A 205 0.63 -9.27 -11.56
C ALA A 205 0.63 -10.12 -12.84
N SER A 206 1.26 -11.29 -12.78
CA SER A 206 1.25 -12.26 -13.87
C SER A 206 0.18 -13.33 -13.66
N GLY A 207 -0.30 -13.93 -14.75
CA GLY A 207 -1.32 -14.98 -14.74
C GLY A 207 -2.72 -14.48 -15.08
N GLY A 208 -3.74 -15.23 -14.70
CA GLY A 208 -5.13 -14.92 -15.04
C GLY A 208 -5.43 -15.00 -16.55
N SER A 209 -6.63 -14.59 -16.95
CA SER A 209 -7.12 -14.73 -18.34
C SER A 209 -6.38 -13.84 -19.34
N MET A 210 -5.81 -12.71 -18.89
CA MET A 210 -5.09 -11.78 -19.76
C MET A 210 -3.56 -11.93 -19.67
N GLY A 211 -3.05 -12.86 -18.85
CA GLY A 211 -1.64 -13.17 -18.68
C GLY A 211 -0.83 -12.16 -17.89
N HIS A 212 -1.07 -10.87 -18.07
CA HIS A 212 -0.35 -9.75 -17.45
C HIS A 212 -1.30 -8.63 -17.09
N TYR A 213 -1.21 -8.12 -15.85
CA TYR A 213 -2.01 -7.00 -15.37
C TYR A 213 -1.09 -5.93 -14.80
N TRP A 214 -1.37 -4.68 -15.16
CA TRP A 214 -0.55 -3.53 -14.81
C TRP A 214 -1.42 -2.42 -14.24
N THR A 215 -0.97 -1.84 -13.15
CA THR A 215 -1.57 -0.65 -12.56
C THR A 215 -0.48 0.38 -12.31
N GLN A 216 -0.74 1.61 -12.69
CA GLN A 216 0.13 2.75 -12.44
C GLN A 216 -0.69 3.80 -11.70
N MET A 217 -0.26 4.15 -10.51
CA MET A 217 -0.91 5.17 -9.67
C MET A 217 0.00 6.37 -9.50
N PHE A 218 -0.61 7.54 -9.49
CA PHE A 218 0.08 8.83 -9.34
C PHE A 218 -0.53 9.57 -8.17
N ILE A 219 0.29 10.25 -7.37
CA ILE A 219 -0.18 11.17 -6.34
C ILE A 219 0.67 12.46 -6.28
N ARG A 220 0.05 13.48 -5.73
CA ARG A 220 0.70 14.59 -5.05
C ARG A 220 0.24 14.55 -3.60
N PRO A 221 1.10 14.26 -2.62
CA PRO A 221 0.79 14.30 -1.19
C PRO A 221 0.30 15.66 -0.70
#